data_de285cd3cfacc87e682d5aabf4eeed19
#
_entry.id   de285cd3cfacc87e682d5aabf4eeed19
#
_cell.length_a   1.000
_cell.length_b   1.000
_cell.length_c   1.000
_cell.angle_alpha   90.00
_cell.angle_beta   90.00
_cell.angle_gamma   90.00
#
_symmetry.space_group_name_H-M   'P 1'
#
loop_
_entity.id
_entity.type
_entity.pdbx_description
1 polymer ?
#
loop_
_entity_poly.entity_id
_entity_poly.type
_entity_poly.pdbx_seq_one_letter_code
_entity_poly.pdbx_strand_id
1 'polypeptide(L)'
;FSTPLKQGQQASFVDRCFMIKRAIYGYRRMKVCTLEQQLGGTSYTIDTVKRLKKQYPMHEFCWLIGMDQAIRFPDWKSSEELKQEIDFYVFSRGSEEIEVPNDFHKVAMELYDVSSQEIRQGKKLYMLPKSVRMYIGKKGLYIEGMVQNVMSEKRYRHSVSVARLCVELAKAHHLDEHTAYLMGLVHDVCKELPYESAAVEMKYYYPQLQQEARAIWHG
;
A
#
# COMPACT_ATOMS: atom_id res chain seq x y z
N PHE A 1 -16.00 -0.37 3.12
CA PHE A 1 -15.47 -1.62 3.68
C PHE A 1 -14.17 -1.32 4.44
N SER A 2 -14.16 -1.57 5.72
CA SER A 2 -12.98 -1.43 6.58
C SER A 2 -12.78 -2.69 7.43
N THR A 3 -11.52 -3.05 7.67
CA THR A 3 -11.20 -4.07 8.67
C THR A 3 -11.08 -3.40 10.04
N PRO A 4 -11.58 -4.01 11.14
CA PRO A 4 -11.61 -3.36 12.45
C PRO A 4 -10.24 -2.93 13.00
N LEU A 5 -9.17 -3.54 12.51
CA LEU A 5 -7.81 -3.40 13.06
C LEU A 5 -6.88 -2.48 12.24
N LYS A 6 -7.36 -1.85 11.15
CA LYS A 6 -6.51 -0.99 10.30
C LYS A 6 -6.98 0.46 10.35
N GLN A 7 -6.16 1.32 10.96
CA GLN A 7 -6.32 2.78 10.94
C GLN A 7 -5.37 3.39 9.89
N GLY A 8 -5.77 4.51 9.30
CA GLY A 8 -4.97 5.30 8.36
C GLY A 8 -5.58 5.43 6.96
N GLN A 9 -5.03 6.37 6.18
CA GLN A 9 -5.48 6.66 4.82
C GLN A 9 -5.24 5.46 3.91
N GLN A 10 -6.31 4.86 3.43
CA GLN A 10 -6.26 3.73 2.51
C GLN A 10 -6.83 4.14 1.15
N ALA A 11 -6.24 3.58 0.08
CA ALA A 11 -6.83 3.68 -1.23
C ALA A 11 -8.26 3.10 -1.25
N SER A 12 -9.08 3.56 -2.18
CA SER A 12 -10.44 3.05 -2.36
C SER A 12 -10.44 1.52 -2.53
N PHE A 13 -11.56 0.88 -2.23
CA PHE A 13 -11.70 -0.56 -2.47
C PHE A 13 -11.42 -0.93 -3.94
N VAL A 14 -11.90 -0.11 -4.86
CA VAL A 14 -11.70 -0.30 -6.30
C VAL A 14 -10.22 -0.25 -6.66
N ASP A 15 -9.51 0.77 -6.18
CA ASP A 15 -8.07 0.91 -6.42
C ASP A 15 -7.28 -0.26 -5.83
N ARG A 16 -7.63 -0.70 -4.62
CA ARG A 16 -6.97 -1.86 -3.99
C ARG A 16 -7.17 -3.13 -4.81
N CYS A 17 -8.41 -3.42 -5.23
CA CYS A 17 -8.69 -4.57 -6.10
C CYS A 17 -7.95 -4.48 -7.43
N PHE A 18 -7.86 -3.29 -8.01
CA PHE A 18 -7.16 -3.07 -9.26
C PHE A 18 -5.65 -3.30 -9.11
N MET A 19 -5.04 -2.81 -8.04
CA MET A 19 -3.61 -3.05 -7.73
C MET A 19 -3.33 -4.54 -7.53
N ILE A 20 -4.19 -5.26 -6.79
CA ILE A 20 -4.03 -6.71 -6.59
C ILE A 20 -4.16 -7.45 -7.92
N LYS A 21 -5.17 -7.14 -8.74
CA LYS A 21 -5.32 -7.74 -10.09
C LYS A 21 -4.08 -7.55 -10.94
N ARG A 22 -3.44 -6.38 -10.88
CA ARG A 22 -2.18 -6.11 -11.59
C ARG A 22 -1.00 -6.89 -11.00
N ALA A 23 -0.94 -7.02 -9.68
CA ALA A 23 0.12 -7.76 -9.02
C ALA A 23 0.08 -9.25 -9.34
N ILE A 24 -1.12 -9.83 -9.41
CA ILE A 24 -1.31 -11.26 -9.71
C ILE A 24 -1.48 -11.58 -11.20
N TYR A 25 -1.33 -10.58 -12.07
CA TYR A 25 -1.46 -10.78 -13.50
C TYR A 25 -0.43 -11.81 -14.00
N GLY A 26 -0.92 -12.83 -14.72
CA GLY A 26 -0.09 -13.96 -15.16
C GLY A 26 -0.10 -15.18 -14.23
N TYR A 27 -0.52 -15.04 -12.99
CA TYR A 27 -0.64 -16.16 -12.03
C TYR A 27 -2.01 -16.83 -12.16
N ARG A 28 -2.11 -17.87 -12.99
CA ARG A 28 -3.39 -18.54 -13.34
C ARG A 28 -4.19 -19.08 -12.14
N ARG A 29 -3.51 -19.38 -11.03
CA ARG A 29 -4.12 -19.94 -9.82
C ARG A 29 -4.53 -18.87 -8.79
N MET A 30 -4.27 -17.58 -9.06
CA MET A 30 -4.61 -16.48 -8.17
C MET A 30 -5.81 -15.71 -8.71
N LYS A 31 -6.75 -15.39 -7.83
CA LYS A 31 -7.94 -14.59 -8.17
C LYS A 31 -8.23 -13.59 -7.05
N VAL A 32 -8.76 -12.42 -7.42
CA VAL A 32 -9.28 -11.45 -6.44
C VAL A 32 -10.69 -11.87 -6.05
N CYS A 33 -10.87 -12.16 -4.78
CA CYS A 33 -12.19 -12.40 -4.19
C CYS A 33 -12.73 -11.09 -3.60
N THR A 34 -13.95 -10.70 -3.99
CA THR A 34 -14.63 -9.48 -3.52
C THR A 34 -15.80 -9.79 -2.59
N LEU A 35 -15.84 -10.99 -2.04
CA LEU A 35 -16.94 -11.48 -1.22
C LEU A 35 -17.18 -10.58 0.02
N GLU A 36 -16.11 -10.13 0.65
CA GLU A 36 -16.18 -9.25 1.82
C GLU A 36 -16.89 -7.92 1.52
N GLN A 37 -16.74 -7.39 0.30
CA GLN A 37 -17.49 -6.19 -0.12
C GLN A 37 -18.98 -6.47 -0.19
N GLN A 38 -19.37 -7.66 -0.63
CA GLN A 38 -20.77 -8.06 -0.76
C GLN A 38 -21.46 -8.25 0.60
N LEU A 39 -20.67 -8.61 1.64
CA LEU A 39 -21.17 -8.74 2.99
C LEU A 39 -21.50 -7.39 3.64
N GLY A 40 -20.90 -6.29 3.15
CA GLY A 40 -21.13 -4.93 3.65
C GLY A 40 -20.59 -4.69 5.07
N GLY A 41 -20.48 -3.41 5.47
CA GLY A 41 -20.08 -3.03 6.83
C GLY A 41 -18.67 -3.50 7.24
N THR A 42 -18.51 -3.87 8.50
CA THR A 42 -17.29 -4.45 9.06
C THR A 42 -17.20 -5.91 8.69
N SER A 43 -16.13 -6.30 7.98
CA SER A 43 -15.92 -7.70 7.59
C SER A 43 -15.12 -8.44 8.66
N TYR A 44 -15.65 -9.55 9.09
CA TYR A 44 -14.97 -10.49 9.97
C TYR A 44 -14.62 -11.77 9.20
N THR A 45 -13.45 -12.32 9.47
CA THR A 45 -12.95 -13.53 8.78
C THR A 45 -13.91 -14.72 8.92
N ILE A 46 -14.54 -14.91 10.08
CA ILE A 46 -15.50 -15.99 10.30
C ILE A 46 -16.69 -15.92 9.33
N ASP A 47 -17.22 -14.71 9.07
CA ASP A 47 -18.36 -14.53 8.18
C ASP A 47 -17.95 -14.81 6.73
N THR A 48 -16.74 -14.43 6.34
CA THR A 48 -16.15 -14.71 5.03
C THR A 48 -15.94 -16.21 4.83
N VAL A 49 -15.38 -16.91 5.82
CA VAL A 49 -15.14 -18.37 5.77
C VAL A 49 -16.44 -19.12 5.64
N LYS A 50 -17.44 -18.84 6.47
CA LYS A 50 -18.76 -19.48 6.38
C LYS A 50 -19.40 -19.29 5.01
N ARG A 51 -19.27 -18.10 4.44
CA ARG A 51 -19.80 -17.82 3.09
C ARG A 51 -19.06 -18.57 2.00
N LEU A 52 -17.73 -18.67 2.09
CA LEU A 52 -16.91 -19.44 1.13
C LEU A 52 -17.26 -20.93 1.20
N LYS A 53 -17.34 -21.53 2.40
CA LYS A 53 -17.72 -22.94 2.56
C LYS A 53 -19.12 -23.22 2.00
N LYS A 54 -20.07 -22.31 2.21
CA LYS A 54 -21.40 -22.43 1.62
C LYS A 54 -21.38 -22.35 0.09
N GLN A 55 -20.54 -21.49 -0.48
CA GLN A 55 -20.44 -21.31 -1.93
C GLN A 55 -19.66 -22.43 -2.63
N TYR A 56 -18.70 -23.03 -1.91
CA TYR A 56 -17.82 -24.06 -2.43
C TYR A 56 -17.74 -25.26 -1.47
N PRO A 57 -18.84 -26.03 -1.30
CA PRO A 57 -18.96 -27.05 -0.26
C PRO A 57 -17.99 -28.23 -0.43
N MET A 58 -17.44 -28.42 -1.63
CA MET A 58 -16.48 -29.50 -1.92
C MET A 58 -15.01 -29.06 -1.81
N HIS A 59 -14.74 -27.81 -1.31
CA HIS A 59 -13.40 -27.30 -1.17
C HIS A 59 -12.99 -27.24 0.29
N GLU A 60 -11.76 -27.62 0.55
CA GLU A 60 -11.09 -27.33 1.80
C GLU A 60 -10.45 -25.96 1.73
N PHE A 61 -10.54 -25.20 2.81
CA PHE A 61 -10.01 -23.86 2.89
C PHE A 61 -8.92 -23.79 3.93
N CYS A 62 -7.87 -23.06 3.63
CA CYS A 62 -6.87 -22.62 4.59
C CYS A 62 -6.72 -21.11 4.55
N TRP A 63 -6.25 -20.52 5.64
CA TRP A 63 -6.05 -19.09 5.75
C TRP A 63 -4.57 -18.77 5.95
N LEU A 64 -4.06 -17.86 5.12
CA LEU A 64 -2.65 -17.44 5.16
C LEU A 64 -2.57 -16.12 5.93
N ILE A 65 -1.80 -16.08 7.02
CA ILE A 65 -1.63 -14.89 7.86
C ILE A 65 -0.16 -14.61 8.15
N GLY A 66 0.16 -13.34 8.37
CA GLY A 66 1.46 -12.96 8.90
C GLY A 66 1.55 -13.22 10.41
N MET A 67 2.76 -13.27 10.94
CA MET A 67 3.03 -13.47 12.36
C MET A 67 2.34 -12.41 13.24
N ASP A 68 2.32 -11.15 12.78
CA ASP A 68 1.63 -10.04 13.45
C ASP A 68 0.13 -10.29 13.64
N GLN A 69 -0.50 -11.02 12.73
CA GLN A 69 -1.90 -11.40 12.82
C GLN A 69 -2.10 -12.67 13.67
N ALA A 70 -1.15 -13.60 13.61
CA ALA A 70 -1.19 -14.80 14.45
C ALA A 70 -1.13 -14.46 15.94
N ILE A 71 -0.27 -13.51 16.34
CA ILE A 71 -0.18 -13.02 17.73
C ILE A 71 -1.51 -12.38 18.17
N ARG A 72 -2.20 -11.68 17.28
CA ARG A 72 -3.47 -11.00 17.56
C ARG A 72 -4.69 -11.86 17.27
N PHE A 73 -4.49 -13.12 16.94
CA PHE A 73 -5.60 -14.02 16.60
C PHE A 73 -6.64 -14.19 17.73
N PRO A 74 -6.26 -14.21 19.01
CA PRO A 74 -7.24 -14.25 20.11
C PRO A 74 -8.23 -13.07 20.10
N ASP A 75 -7.85 -11.93 19.54
CA ASP A 75 -8.69 -10.73 19.40
C ASP A 75 -9.71 -10.84 18.25
N TRP A 76 -9.62 -11.88 17.43
CA TRP A 76 -10.50 -12.04 16.29
C TRP A 76 -11.89 -12.52 16.72
N LYS A 77 -12.92 -12.02 16.03
CA LYS A 77 -14.30 -12.47 16.26
C LYS A 77 -14.40 -13.98 16.03
N SER A 78 -14.90 -14.70 17.05
CA SER A 78 -15.07 -16.16 17.00
C SER A 78 -13.78 -16.91 16.68
N SER A 79 -12.64 -16.51 17.27
CA SER A 79 -11.33 -17.11 17.00
C SER A 79 -11.31 -18.64 17.21
N GLU A 80 -11.93 -19.15 18.28
CA GLU A 80 -12.00 -20.59 18.55
C GLU A 80 -12.85 -21.34 17.50
N GLU A 81 -13.97 -20.76 17.07
CA GLU A 81 -14.77 -21.32 15.99
C GLU A 81 -13.99 -21.34 14.66
N LEU A 82 -13.22 -20.29 14.39
CA LEU A 82 -12.37 -20.22 13.18
C LEU A 82 -11.34 -21.35 13.12
N LYS A 83 -10.71 -21.71 14.23
CA LYS A 83 -9.77 -22.84 14.30
C LYS A 83 -10.42 -24.19 13.96
N GLN A 84 -11.71 -24.34 14.26
CA GLN A 84 -12.46 -25.55 13.92
C GLN A 84 -12.92 -25.56 12.46
N GLU A 85 -13.04 -24.40 11.86
CA GLU A 85 -13.55 -24.25 10.50
C GLU A 85 -12.49 -24.38 9.41
N ILE A 86 -11.23 -23.92 9.66
CA ILE A 86 -10.17 -23.87 8.66
C ILE A 86 -8.78 -23.99 9.29
N ASP A 87 -7.81 -24.45 8.52
CA ASP A 87 -6.41 -24.46 8.88
C ASP A 87 -5.76 -23.08 8.66
N PHE A 88 -4.86 -22.70 9.59
CA PHE A 88 -4.09 -21.47 9.52
C PHE A 88 -2.64 -21.74 9.18
N TYR A 89 -2.13 -21.05 8.18
CA TYR A 89 -0.72 -21.07 7.77
C TYR A 89 -0.09 -19.72 8.07
N VAL A 90 0.97 -19.72 8.88
CA VAL A 90 1.63 -18.50 9.38
C VAL A 90 2.98 -18.29 8.74
N PHE A 91 3.16 -17.12 8.15
CA PHE A 91 4.42 -16.67 7.58
C PHE A 91 5.10 -15.69 8.53
N SER A 92 6.37 -15.94 8.88
CA SER A 92 7.17 -15.03 9.69
C SER A 92 7.86 -13.97 8.80
N ARG A 93 8.12 -12.78 9.37
CA ARG A 93 8.88 -11.69 8.73
C ARG A 93 10.20 -11.43 9.43
N GLY A 94 10.87 -12.42 9.94
CA GLY A 94 12.13 -12.24 10.65
C GLY A 94 12.67 -13.53 11.21
N SER A 95 13.88 -13.47 11.73
CA SER A 95 14.57 -14.60 12.37
C SER A 95 14.09 -14.85 13.81
N GLU A 96 13.12 -14.09 14.31
CA GLU A 96 12.63 -14.27 15.67
C GLU A 96 11.77 -15.54 15.73
N GLU A 97 12.16 -16.46 16.60
CA GLU A 97 11.34 -17.60 17.00
C GLU A 97 10.23 -17.12 17.93
N ILE A 98 9.18 -16.54 17.34
CA ILE A 98 7.97 -16.22 18.10
C ILE A 98 7.15 -17.49 18.20
N GLU A 99 6.71 -17.81 19.41
CA GLU A 99 5.79 -18.92 19.64
C GLU A 99 4.45 -18.62 18.96
N VAL A 100 4.11 -19.45 18.02
CA VAL A 100 2.80 -19.45 17.35
C VAL A 100 1.90 -20.45 18.07
N PRO A 101 0.60 -20.19 18.18
CA PRO A 101 -0.33 -21.20 18.72
C PRO A 101 -0.10 -22.56 18.08
N ASN A 102 -0.09 -23.62 18.88
CA ASN A 102 0.24 -24.99 18.44
C ASN A 102 -0.66 -25.50 17.30
N ASP A 103 -1.84 -24.89 17.15
CA ASP A 103 -2.84 -25.24 16.14
C ASP A 103 -2.54 -24.64 14.77
N PHE A 104 -1.45 -23.87 14.62
CA PHE A 104 -1.11 -23.19 13.36
C PHE A 104 0.09 -23.80 12.68
N HIS A 105 0.03 -23.93 11.36
CA HIS A 105 1.11 -24.44 10.54
C HIS A 105 2.12 -23.33 10.25
N LYS A 106 3.35 -23.47 10.74
CA LYS A 106 4.46 -22.56 10.38
C LYS A 106 4.93 -22.82 8.97
N VAL A 107 5.02 -21.79 8.14
CA VAL A 107 5.58 -21.89 6.79
C VAL A 107 6.95 -21.24 6.78
N ALA A 108 7.98 -22.06 6.54
CA ALA A 108 9.32 -21.55 6.28
C ALA A 108 9.38 -20.98 4.86
N MET A 109 9.72 -19.71 4.73
CA MET A 109 9.92 -19.07 3.44
C MET A 109 11.05 -18.05 3.52
N GLU A 110 11.63 -17.74 2.38
CA GLU A 110 12.57 -16.64 2.27
C GLU A 110 11.87 -15.32 2.63
N LEU A 111 12.49 -14.57 3.51
CA LEU A 111 11.88 -13.39 4.10
C LEU A 111 12.12 -12.18 3.21
N TYR A 112 11.04 -11.53 2.84
CA TYR A 112 11.09 -10.21 2.26
C TYR A 112 10.76 -9.17 3.35
N ASP A 113 11.80 -8.44 3.79
CA ASP A 113 11.63 -7.34 4.75
C ASP A 113 10.93 -6.16 4.06
N VAL A 114 9.61 -6.25 3.98
CA VAL A 114 8.76 -5.21 3.41
C VAL A 114 7.40 -5.16 4.12
N SER A 115 6.94 -3.96 4.43
CA SER A 115 5.60 -3.74 4.98
C SER A 115 4.75 -2.87 4.05
N SER A 116 3.44 -3.07 4.09
CA SER A 116 2.51 -2.19 3.35
C SER A 116 2.60 -0.74 3.81
N GLN A 117 2.98 -0.50 5.06
CA GLN A 117 3.16 0.84 5.60
C GLN A 117 4.37 1.53 4.96
N GLU A 118 5.52 0.85 4.88
CA GLU A 118 6.72 1.38 4.20
C GLU A 118 6.44 1.70 2.74
N ILE A 119 5.73 0.81 2.04
CA ILE A 119 5.33 1.05 0.65
C ILE A 119 4.48 2.32 0.52
N ARG A 120 3.49 2.51 1.40
CA ARG A 120 2.65 3.74 1.38
C ARG A 120 3.42 5.01 1.74
N GLN A 121 4.54 4.89 2.44
CA GLN A 121 5.48 5.98 2.73
C GLN A 121 6.51 6.22 1.60
N GLY A 122 6.41 5.50 0.48
CA GLY A 122 7.36 5.61 -0.62
C GLY A 122 8.65 4.78 -0.47
N LYS A 123 8.80 4.08 0.66
CA LYS A 123 9.97 3.22 0.90
C LYS A 123 9.81 1.90 0.15
N LYS A 124 10.92 1.32 -0.32
CA LYS A 124 10.94 -0.02 -0.97
C LYS A 124 9.94 -0.19 -2.13
N LEU A 125 9.57 0.89 -2.84
CA LEU A 125 8.63 0.83 -3.97
C LEU A 125 9.11 -0.15 -5.06
N TYR A 126 10.42 -0.37 -5.18
CA TYR A 126 11.00 -1.32 -6.13
C TYR A 126 10.54 -2.77 -5.88
N MET A 127 10.06 -3.09 -4.68
CA MET A 127 9.49 -4.40 -4.34
C MET A 127 8.10 -4.63 -4.97
N LEU A 128 7.44 -3.57 -5.44
CA LEU A 128 6.17 -3.70 -6.14
C LEU A 128 6.37 -4.00 -7.63
N PRO A 129 5.49 -4.78 -8.26
CA PRO A 129 5.44 -4.92 -9.71
C PRO A 129 5.35 -3.55 -10.39
N LYS A 130 6.07 -3.38 -11.52
CA LYS A 130 6.09 -2.12 -12.28
C LYS A 130 4.67 -1.61 -12.60
N SER A 131 3.76 -2.51 -12.97
CA SER A 131 2.37 -2.17 -13.29
C SER A 131 1.60 -1.58 -12.11
N VAL A 132 1.91 -1.99 -10.87
CA VAL A 132 1.32 -1.45 -9.63
C VAL A 132 1.91 -0.08 -9.33
N ARG A 133 3.23 0.08 -9.41
CA ARG A 133 3.91 1.39 -9.21
C ARG A 133 3.38 2.46 -10.15
N MET A 134 3.26 2.12 -11.44
CA MET A 134 2.71 3.05 -12.44
C MET A 134 1.27 3.44 -12.14
N TYR A 135 0.46 2.50 -11.63
CA TYR A 135 -0.90 2.81 -11.24
C TYR A 135 -0.97 3.75 -10.03
N ILE A 136 -0.16 3.48 -9.00
CA ILE A 136 -0.03 4.35 -7.81
C ILE A 136 0.32 5.78 -8.25
N GLY A 137 1.36 5.94 -9.10
CA GLY A 137 1.79 7.25 -9.59
C GLY A 137 0.71 7.94 -10.43
N LYS A 138 0.10 7.24 -11.39
CA LYS A 138 -0.97 7.81 -12.24
C LYS A 138 -2.18 8.30 -11.44
N LYS A 139 -2.51 7.63 -10.34
CA LYS A 139 -3.65 7.95 -9.48
C LYS A 139 -3.30 8.86 -8.30
N GLY A 140 -2.02 9.20 -8.11
CA GLY A 140 -1.56 9.96 -6.95
C GLY A 140 -1.86 9.26 -5.61
N LEU A 141 -1.94 7.92 -5.60
CA LEU A 141 -2.25 7.18 -4.39
C LEU A 141 -1.10 7.27 -3.40
N TYR A 142 -1.40 7.53 -2.13
CA TYR A 142 -0.44 7.61 -1.03
C TYR A 142 0.58 8.75 -1.16
N ILE A 143 0.42 9.65 -2.12
CA ILE A 143 1.40 10.69 -2.44
C ILE A 143 1.69 11.61 -1.24
N GLU A 144 0.68 11.93 -0.44
CA GLU A 144 0.87 12.77 0.76
C GLU A 144 1.84 12.14 1.75
N GLY A 145 1.66 10.86 2.08
CA GLY A 145 2.58 10.13 2.96
C GLY A 145 3.98 9.99 2.38
N MET A 146 4.09 9.84 1.06
CA MET A 146 5.38 9.79 0.36
C MET A 146 6.11 11.12 0.43
N VAL A 147 5.42 12.22 0.14
CA VAL A 147 5.97 13.59 0.17
C VAL A 147 6.34 13.98 1.59
N GLN A 148 5.47 13.70 2.57
CA GLN A 148 5.75 13.96 3.98
C GLN A 148 7.00 13.22 4.48
N ASN A 149 7.25 12.01 3.98
CA ASN A 149 8.41 11.22 4.39
C ASN A 149 9.77 11.72 3.83
N VAL A 150 9.76 12.52 2.76
CA VAL A 150 10.98 13.00 2.09
C VAL A 150 11.24 14.48 2.28
N MET A 151 10.36 15.21 2.96
CA MET A 151 10.48 16.65 3.23
C MET A 151 10.56 16.93 4.73
N SER A 152 11.18 18.04 5.11
CA SER A 152 11.02 18.60 6.45
C SER A 152 9.57 19.02 6.70
N GLU A 153 9.14 19.01 7.97
CA GLU A 153 7.78 19.39 8.36
C GLU A 153 7.40 20.81 7.87
N LYS A 154 8.34 21.75 7.94
CA LYS A 154 8.14 23.12 7.46
C LYS A 154 7.84 23.15 5.96
N ARG A 155 8.62 22.41 5.17
CA ARG A 155 8.46 22.36 3.71
C ARG A 155 7.20 21.61 3.32
N TYR A 156 6.89 20.51 3.99
CA TYR A 156 5.65 19.80 3.77
C TYR A 156 4.42 20.68 3.99
N ARG A 157 4.38 21.46 5.09
CA ARG A 157 3.29 22.41 5.34
C ARG A 157 3.18 23.48 4.25
N HIS A 158 4.32 24.00 3.76
CA HIS A 158 4.34 24.91 2.64
C HIS A 158 3.72 24.26 1.39
N SER A 159 4.17 23.07 1.02
CA SER A 159 3.66 22.32 -0.14
C SER A 159 2.17 22.05 -0.05
N VAL A 160 1.65 21.69 1.13
CA VAL A 160 0.20 21.52 1.35
C VAL A 160 -0.55 22.84 1.15
N SER A 161 0.00 23.98 1.61
CA SER A 161 -0.63 25.30 1.41
C SER A 161 -0.67 25.69 -0.06
N VAL A 162 0.41 25.44 -0.80
CA VAL A 162 0.49 25.65 -2.25
C VAL A 162 -0.52 24.74 -2.98
N ALA A 163 -0.58 23.46 -2.60
CA ALA A 163 -1.53 22.52 -3.20
C ALA A 163 -2.99 22.99 -3.05
N ARG A 164 -3.37 23.51 -1.87
CA ARG A 164 -4.71 24.06 -1.64
C ARG A 164 -4.98 25.28 -2.52
N LEU A 165 -4.03 26.20 -2.63
CA LEU A 165 -4.14 27.34 -3.52
C LEU A 165 -4.30 26.93 -4.99
N CYS A 166 -3.53 25.92 -5.44
CA CYS A 166 -3.67 25.35 -6.78
C CYS A 166 -5.10 24.81 -7.04
N VAL A 167 -5.71 24.17 -6.04
CA VAL A 167 -7.11 23.70 -6.15
C VAL A 167 -8.08 24.87 -6.31
N GLU A 168 -7.93 25.95 -5.54
CA GLU A 168 -8.78 27.14 -5.66
C GLU A 168 -8.66 27.79 -7.05
N LEU A 169 -7.44 27.89 -7.55
CA LEU A 169 -7.19 28.40 -8.91
C LEU A 169 -7.77 27.46 -9.98
N ALA A 170 -7.60 26.14 -9.81
CA ALA A 170 -8.18 25.17 -10.73
C ALA A 170 -9.71 25.28 -10.80
N LYS A 171 -10.39 25.45 -9.67
CA LYS A 171 -11.83 25.71 -9.62
C LYS A 171 -12.23 26.96 -10.39
N ALA A 172 -11.52 28.06 -10.15
CA ALA A 172 -11.80 29.34 -10.81
C ALA A 172 -11.63 29.27 -12.34
N HIS A 173 -10.74 28.41 -12.81
CA HIS A 173 -10.42 28.25 -14.25
C HIS A 173 -11.00 26.97 -14.87
N HIS A 174 -11.88 26.24 -14.18
CA HIS A 174 -12.49 25.01 -14.65
C HIS A 174 -11.48 23.92 -15.07
N LEU A 175 -10.34 23.83 -14.36
CA LEU A 175 -9.31 22.82 -14.54
C LEU A 175 -9.50 21.65 -13.57
N ASP A 176 -8.74 20.58 -13.80
CA ASP A 176 -8.78 19.39 -12.93
C ASP A 176 -8.15 19.68 -11.56
N GLU A 177 -8.99 19.70 -10.53
CA GLU A 177 -8.61 20.01 -9.15
C GLU A 177 -7.61 18.98 -8.58
N HIS A 178 -7.78 17.70 -8.94
CA HIS A 178 -6.92 16.64 -8.43
C HIS A 178 -5.50 16.78 -8.97
N THR A 179 -5.35 16.99 -10.27
CA THR A 179 -4.06 17.24 -10.89
C THR A 179 -3.42 18.51 -10.31
N ALA A 180 -4.18 19.60 -10.16
CA ALA A 180 -3.68 20.83 -9.57
C ALA A 180 -3.17 20.63 -8.13
N TYR A 181 -3.92 19.87 -7.31
CA TYR A 181 -3.48 19.50 -5.97
C TYR A 181 -2.16 18.75 -5.98
N LEU A 182 -2.04 17.70 -6.81
CA LEU A 182 -0.81 16.92 -6.91
C LEU A 182 0.38 17.76 -7.35
N MET A 183 0.21 18.62 -8.36
CA MET A 183 1.27 19.52 -8.83
C MET A 183 1.74 20.44 -7.71
N GLY A 184 0.82 21.07 -6.99
CA GLY A 184 1.15 21.93 -5.85
C GLY A 184 1.82 21.18 -4.70
N LEU A 185 1.44 19.94 -4.46
CA LEU A 185 2.02 19.13 -3.38
C LEU A 185 3.46 18.71 -3.67
N VAL A 186 3.78 18.38 -4.93
CA VAL A 186 5.11 17.83 -5.30
C VAL A 186 6.10 18.87 -5.81
N HIS A 187 5.69 20.13 -6.01
CA HIS A 187 6.53 21.15 -6.68
C HIS A 187 7.91 21.34 -6.03
N ASP A 188 8.00 21.13 -4.72
CA ASP A 188 9.23 21.32 -3.92
C ASP A 188 9.86 20.01 -3.43
N VAL A 189 9.35 18.85 -3.86
CA VAL A 189 9.74 17.54 -3.31
C VAL A 189 11.24 17.26 -3.41
N CYS A 190 11.89 17.80 -4.44
CA CYS A 190 13.30 17.56 -4.69
C CYS A 190 14.24 18.54 -3.97
N LYS A 191 13.73 19.64 -3.38
CA LYS A 191 14.59 20.71 -2.81
C LYS A 191 15.42 20.30 -1.61
N GLU A 192 15.03 19.25 -0.89
CA GLU A 192 15.75 18.73 0.27
C GLU A 192 16.47 17.41 -0.01
N LEU A 193 16.43 16.91 -1.25
CA LEU A 193 17.21 15.74 -1.62
C LEU A 193 18.71 16.09 -1.67
N PRO A 194 19.60 15.20 -1.22
CA PRO A 194 21.04 15.38 -1.39
C PRO A 194 21.40 15.57 -2.85
N TYR A 195 22.29 16.54 -3.13
CA TYR A 195 22.70 16.85 -4.52
C TYR A 195 23.22 15.61 -5.27
N GLU A 196 23.94 14.74 -4.57
CA GLU A 196 24.49 13.50 -5.14
C GLU A 196 23.40 12.59 -5.68
N SER A 197 22.28 12.45 -4.93
CA SER A 197 21.12 11.66 -5.37
C SER A 197 20.44 12.28 -6.58
N ALA A 198 20.32 13.60 -6.58
CA ALA A 198 19.78 14.36 -7.68
C ALA A 198 20.65 14.27 -8.95
N ALA A 199 21.95 14.39 -8.80
CA ALA A 199 22.90 14.32 -9.91
C ALA A 199 22.86 12.96 -10.63
N VAL A 200 22.63 11.86 -9.92
CA VAL A 200 22.47 10.52 -10.50
C VAL A 200 21.23 10.45 -11.40
N GLU A 201 20.08 10.91 -10.90
CA GLU A 201 18.84 10.93 -11.66
C GLU A 201 18.93 11.85 -12.87
N MET A 202 19.49 13.04 -12.71
CA MET A 202 19.69 13.98 -13.82
C MET A 202 20.62 13.44 -14.90
N LYS A 203 21.71 12.77 -14.51
CA LYS A 203 22.62 12.13 -15.45
C LYS A 203 21.91 11.06 -16.29
N TYR A 204 20.97 10.34 -15.69
CA TYR A 204 20.23 9.28 -16.37
C TYR A 204 19.20 9.84 -17.35
N TYR A 205 18.40 10.82 -16.93
CA TYR A 205 17.29 11.35 -17.74
C TYR A 205 17.69 12.52 -18.64
N TYR A 206 18.68 13.31 -18.24
CA TYR A 206 19.09 14.54 -18.92
C TYR A 206 20.60 14.67 -19.00
N PRO A 207 21.31 13.75 -19.69
CA PRO A 207 22.77 13.73 -19.72
C PRO A 207 23.40 15.03 -20.28
N GLN A 208 22.66 15.77 -21.10
CA GLN A 208 23.10 17.05 -21.67
C GLN A 208 23.08 18.22 -20.67
N LEU A 209 22.37 18.10 -19.54
CA LEU A 209 22.16 19.18 -18.56
C LEU A 209 23.11 19.11 -17.36
N GLN A 210 24.12 18.26 -17.37
CA GLN A 210 25.00 18.01 -16.21
C GLN A 210 25.67 19.25 -15.64
N GLN A 211 25.99 20.25 -16.46
CA GLN A 211 26.65 21.50 -16.01
C GLN A 211 25.67 22.49 -15.37
N GLU A 212 24.39 22.42 -15.71
CA GLU A 212 23.35 23.35 -15.25
C GLU A 212 22.44 22.70 -14.14
N ALA A 213 22.78 21.51 -13.71
CA ALA A 213 21.95 20.71 -12.78
C ALA A 213 21.54 21.48 -11.52
N ARG A 214 22.39 22.35 -10.98
CA ARG A 214 22.07 23.16 -9.79
C ARG A 214 20.96 24.18 -10.03
N ALA A 215 20.92 24.80 -11.20
CA ALA A 215 19.92 25.81 -11.53
C ALA A 215 18.55 25.15 -11.80
N ILE A 216 18.53 24.00 -12.47
CA ILE A 216 17.33 23.27 -12.86
C ILE A 216 16.71 22.52 -11.66
N TRP A 217 17.54 22.12 -10.70
CA TRP A 217 17.11 21.40 -9.50
C TRP A 217 16.15 22.18 -8.60
N HIS A 218 16.13 23.48 -8.69
CA HIS A 218 15.27 24.37 -7.90
C HIS A 218 14.00 24.83 -8.64
N GLY A 219 13.80 24.40 -9.84
CA GLY A 219 12.62 24.70 -10.68
C GLY A 219 11.66 23.49 -10.71
#